data_beba5b25f8821a99066f173898812314
#
_entry.id   beba5b25f8821a99066f173898812314
#
_cell.length_a   1.000
_cell.length_b   1.000
_cell.length_c   1.000
_cell.angle_alpha   90.00
_cell.angle_beta   90.00
_cell.angle_gamma   90.00
#
_symmetry.space_group_name_H-M   'P 1'
#
loop_
_entity.id
_entity.type
_entity.pdbx_description
1 polymer ?
#
loop_
_entity_poly.entity_id
_entity_poly.type
_entity_poly.pdbx_seq_one_letter_code
_entity_poly.pdbx_strand_id
1 'polypeptide(L)'
;MKQLTIEAFKAMLDNALKQIKAREEEFSKLDAVIGDGDHGTAIVAAMTAVNKSAQSGTEFKQMLGDMGMDVMMEVSGSTSTLLGAFFLGMSDHAEGTELDAAGVKVMFAGGLANVQQQTQAKRGDKTMMDALIPAVEAMQACTSDDIKEVLNAGAKAALDGAEATVPMKANFGRCLLYTSPSPR
;
A
#
# COMPACT_ATOMS: atom_id res chain seq x y z
N MET A 1 -17.89 -5.83 11.81
CA MET A 1 -17.03 -7.05 11.86
C MET A 1 -16.04 -6.89 12.99
N LYS A 2 -16.04 -7.81 13.97
CA LYS A 2 -15.21 -7.71 15.19
C LYS A 2 -13.84 -8.37 15.03
N GLN A 3 -13.71 -9.31 14.10
CA GLN A 3 -12.47 -10.01 13.80
C GLN A 3 -12.24 -10.06 12.30
N LEU A 4 -11.00 -9.86 11.88
CA LEU A 4 -10.51 -10.06 10.52
C LEU A 4 -9.92 -11.46 10.44
N THR A 5 -10.58 -12.36 9.71
CA THR A 5 -10.07 -13.70 9.45
C THR A 5 -9.16 -13.74 8.22
N ILE A 6 -8.37 -14.78 8.07
CA ILE A 6 -7.54 -15.04 6.88
C ILE A 6 -8.41 -15.02 5.60
N GLU A 7 -9.57 -15.67 5.62
CA GLU A 7 -10.48 -15.74 4.47
C GLU A 7 -11.02 -14.36 4.10
N ALA A 8 -11.40 -13.56 5.10
CA ALA A 8 -11.86 -12.19 4.85
C ALA A 8 -10.74 -11.32 4.28
N PHE A 9 -9.51 -11.46 4.76
CA PHE A 9 -8.36 -10.74 4.24
C PHE A 9 -8.02 -11.14 2.80
N LYS A 10 -8.02 -12.46 2.48
CA LYS A 10 -7.89 -12.96 1.10
C LYS A 10 -8.95 -12.37 0.17
N ALA A 11 -10.21 -12.35 0.61
CA ALA A 11 -11.30 -11.76 -0.18
C ALA A 11 -11.11 -10.26 -0.40
N MET A 12 -10.54 -9.53 0.58
CA MET A 12 -10.18 -8.12 0.40
C MET A 12 -9.08 -7.94 -0.66
N LEU A 13 -8.05 -8.79 -0.65
CA LEU A 13 -6.96 -8.76 -1.65
C LEU A 13 -7.49 -9.10 -3.05
N ASP A 14 -8.36 -10.10 -3.18
CA ASP A 14 -9.02 -10.43 -4.45
C ASP A 14 -9.80 -9.24 -5.03
N ASN A 15 -10.55 -8.57 -4.17
CA ASN A 15 -11.33 -7.41 -4.58
C ASN A 15 -10.42 -6.22 -4.94
N ALA A 16 -9.35 -5.99 -4.17
CA ALA A 16 -8.36 -4.96 -4.48
C ALA A 16 -7.70 -5.22 -5.85
N LEU A 17 -7.28 -6.45 -6.12
CA LEU A 17 -6.71 -6.82 -7.42
C LEU A 17 -7.69 -6.59 -8.58
N LYS A 18 -8.97 -6.94 -8.41
CA LYS A 18 -10.01 -6.68 -9.42
C LYS A 18 -10.16 -5.19 -9.72
N GLN A 19 -10.20 -4.36 -8.68
CA GLN A 19 -10.32 -2.90 -8.85
C GLN A 19 -9.07 -2.29 -9.50
N ILE A 20 -7.88 -2.74 -9.14
CA ILE A 20 -6.62 -2.29 -9.73
C ILE A 20 -6.56 -2.67 -11.22
N LYS A 21 -6.91 -3.92 -11.57
CA LYS A 21 -7.00 -4.36 -12.98
C LYS A 21 -7.98 -3.53 -13.80
N ALA A 22 -9.12 -3.18 -13.24
CA ALA A 22 -10.11 -2.34 -13.92
C ALA A 22 -9.61 -0.90 -14.18
N ARG A 23 -8.57 -0.45 -13.48
CA ARG A 23 -7.98 0.90 -13.60
C ARG A 23 -6.56 0.90 -14.17
N GLU A 24 -6.08 -0.22 -14.69
CA GLU A 24 -4.72 -0.37 -15.23
C GLU A 24 -4.37 0.71 -16.26
N GLU A 25 -5.27 0.91 -17.22
CA GLU A 25 -5.07 1.91 -18.29
C GLU A 25 -5.04 3.35 -17.72
N GLU A 26 -5.86 3.64 -16.72
CA GLU A 26 -5.86 4.93 -16.03
C GLU A 26 -4.51 5.21 -15.36
N PHE A 27 -3.98 4.24 -14.61
CA PHE A 27 -2.69 4.38 -13.93
C PHE A 27 -1.53 4.54 -14.93
N SER A 28 -1.56 3.78 -16.03
CA SER A 28 -0.58 3.90 -17.11
C SER A 28 -0.64 5.27 -17.80
N LYS A 29 -1.84 5.81 -18.04
CA LYS A 29 -2.01 7.16 -18.60
C LYS A 29 -1.51 8.26 -17.67
N LEU A 30 -1.75 8.13 -16.37
CA LEU A 30 -1.25 9.08 -15.38
C LEU A 30 0.28 9.09 -15.33
N ASP A 31 0.90 7.92 -15.38
CA ASP A 31 2.36 7.80 -15.42
C ASP A 31 2.95 8.32 -16.74
N ALA A 32 2.33 8.05 -17.87
CA ALA A 32 2.79 8.47 -19.19
C ALA A 32 2.89 9.99 -19.37
N VAL A 33 2.29 10.79 -18.49
CA VAL A 33 2.43 12.26 -18.53
C VAL A 33 3.88 12.69 -18.27
N ILE A 34 4.61 11.94 -17.44
CA ILE A 34 5.98 12.25 -17.02
C ILE A 34 6.91 11.02 -17.07
N GLY A 35 6.34 9.82 -16.94
CA GLY A 35 7.04 8.54 -16.93
C GLY A 35 7.02 7.83 -18.29
N ASP A 36 7.18 6.51 -18.24
CA ASP A 36 7.17 5.62 -19.41
C ASP A 36 5.83 4.90 -19.62
N GLY A 37 4.84 5.18 -18.77
CA GLY A 37 3.48 4.64 -18.90
C GLY A 37 3.33 3.19 -18.45
N ASP A 38 4.29 2.65 -17.73
CA ASP A 38 4.29 1.25 -17.29
C ASP A 38 3.69 1.01 -15.89
N HIS A 39 3.36 2.08 -15.15
CA HIS A 39 2.93 1.96 -13.76
C HIS A 39 1.66 1.12 -13.58
N GLY A 40 0.69 1.22 -14.49
CA GLY A 40 -0.53 0.39 -14.44
C GLY A 40 -0.20 -1.10 -14.52
N THR A 41 0.62 -1.48 -15.49
CA THR A 41 1.07 -2.87 -15.65
C THR A 41 1.90 -3.35 -14.46
N ALA A 42 2.79 -2.49 -13.95
CA ALA A 42 3.64 -2.81 -12.80
C ALA A 42 2.82 -3.06 -11.52
N ILE A 43 1.82 -2.22 -11.21
CA ILE A 43 1.00 -2.39 -10.01
C ILE A 43 0.04 -3.60 -10.14
N VAL A 44 -0.46 -3.89 -11.34
CA VAL A 44 -1.24 -5.11 -11.60
C VAL A 44 -0.38 -6.36 -11.39
N ALA A 45 0.86 -6.36 -11.89
CA ALA A 45 1.80 -7.46 -11.66
C ALA A 45 2.10 -7.64 -10.16
N ALA A 46 2.41 -6.55 -9.45
CA ALA A 46 2.69 -6.58 -8.02
C ALA A 46 1.50 -7.13 -7.21
N MET A 47 0.29 -6.64 -7.45
CA MET A 47 -0.90 -7.12 -6.75
C MET A 47 -1.30 -8.54 -7.15
N THR A 48 -0.94 -8.99 -8.35
CA THR A 48 -1.13 -10.38 -8.76
C THR A 48 -0.20 -11.31 -7.99
N ALA A 49 1.08 -10.94 -7.83
CA ALA A 49 2.04 -11.70 -7.01
C ALA A 49 1.58 -11.76 -5.55
N VAL A 50 1.21 -10.62 -4.95
CA VAL A 50 0.65 -10.53 -3.60
C VAL A 50 -0.55 -11.46 -3.42
N ASN A 51 -1.52 -11.39 -4.33
CA ASN A 51 -2.75 -12.18 -4.22
C ASN A 51 -2.49 -13.68 -4.39
N LYS A 52 -1.61 -14.05 -5.32
CA LYS A 52 -1.18 -15.45 -5.53
C LYS A 52 -0.53 -16.02 -4.27
N SER A 53 0.41 -15.28 -3.68
CA SER A 53 1.10 -15.69 -2.46
C SER A 53 0.13 -15.83 -1.28
N ALA A 54 -0.81 -14.91 -1.12
CA ALA A 54 -1.79 -14.95 -0.04
C ALA A 54 -2.67 -16.21 -0.04
N GLN A 55 -2.93 -16.84 -1.21
CA GLN A 55 -3.85 -17.99 -1.28
C GLN A 55 -3.39 -19.20 -0.47
N SER A 56 -2.08 -19.43 -0.35
CA SER A 56 -1.50 -20.53 0.43
C SER A 56 -1.40 -20.26 1.93
N GLY A 57 -1.53 -19.01 2.35
CA GLY A 57 -1.35 -18.61 3.74
C GLY A 57 -2.47 -19.11 4.66
N THR A 58 -2.08 -19.56 5.85
CA THR A 58 -2.99 -20.05 6.89
C THR A 58 -2.91 -19.26 8.19
N GLU A 59 -1.87 -18.43 8.35
CA GLU A 59 -1.66 -17.52 9.46
C GLU A 59 -1.21 -16.15 8.93
N PHE A 60 -1.58 -15.06 9.61
CA PHE A 60 -1.27 -13.71 9.18
C PHE A 60 0.23 -13.46 9.01
N LYS A 61 1.03 -13.83 10.00
CA LYS A 61 2.49 -13.60 9.99
C LYS A 61 3.15 -14.21 8.76
N GLN A 62 2.95 -15.51 8.56
CA GLN A 62 3.53 -16.22 7.42
C GLN A 62 3.00 -15.65 6.10
N MET A 63 1.68 -15.55 5.96
CA MET A 63 1.04 -15.05 4.74
C MET A 63 1.55 -13.68 4.31
N LEU A 64 1.61 -12.73 5.23
CA LEU A 64 2.09 -11.38 4.96
C LEU A 64 3.59 -11.35 4.64
N GLY A 65 4.39 -12.18 5.32
CA GLY A 65 5.81 -12.35 5.03
C GLY A 65 6.06 -12.89 3.63
N ASP A 66 5.35 -13.97 3.25
CA ASP A 66 5.43 -14.56 1.91
C ASP A 66 4.99 -13.56 0.84
N MET A 67 3.89 -12.84 1.05
CA MET A 67 3.43 -11.76 0.15
C MET A 67 4.49 -10.69 -0.05
N GLY A 68 5.12 -10.24 1.03
CA GLY A 68 6.18 -9.23 0.98
C GLY A 68 7.40 -9.70 0.19
N MET A 69 7.86 -10.91 0.44
CA MET A 69 9.00 -11.50 -0.26
C MET A 69 8.70 -11.74 -1.75
N ASP A 70 7.57 -12.36 -2.06
CA ASP A 70 7.23 -12.73 -3.44
C ASP A 70 7.06 -11.49 -4.33
N VAL A 71 6.42 -10.43 -3.85
CA VAL A 71 6.28 -9.20 -4.64
C VAL A 71 7.63 -8.53 -4.93
N MET A 72 8.58 -8.59 -4.00
CA MET A 72 9.92 -8.04 -4.19
C MET A 72 10.76 -8.90 -5.14
N MET A 73 10.53 -10.21 -5.19
CA MET A 73 11.26 -11.15 -6.05
C MET A 73 10.69 -11.24 -7.46
N GLU A 74 9.36 -11.22 -7.60
CA GLU A 74 8.69 -11.42 -8.90
C GLU A 74 8.54 -10.12 -9.70
N VAL A 75 8.54 -8.95 -9.04
CA VAL A 75 8.27 -7.66 -9.70
C VAL A 75 9.38 -6.65 -9.41
N SER A 76 10.00 -6.12 -10.46
CA SER A 76 11.03 -5.10 -10.34
C SER A 76 10.44 -3.69 -10.16
N GLY A 77 11.21 -2.81 -9.55
CA GLY A 77 10.89 -1.39 -9.42
C GLY A 77 10.65 -0.92 -7.98
N SER A 78 10.64 0.40 -7.78
CA SER A 78 10.48 1.00 -6.44
C SER A 78 9.11 0.72 -5.83
N THR A 79 8.07 0.62 -6.64
CA THR A 79 6.71 0.33 -6.17
C THR A 79 6.63 -1.05 -5.52
N SER A 80 7.19 -2.08 -6.15
CA SER A 80 7.20 -3.44 -5.60
C SER A 80 8.06 -3.54 -4.34
N THR A 81 9.19 -2.84 -4.30
CA THR A 81 10.05 -2.76 -3.11
C THR A 81 9.31 -2.16 -1.91
N LEU A 82 8.64 -1.03 -2.10
CA LEU A 82 7.89 -0.38 -1.01
C LEU A 82 6.65 -1.17 -0.60
N LEU A 83 5.95 -1.78 -1.57
CA LEU A 83 4.81 -2.65 -1.28
C LEU A 83 5.25 -3.91 -0.51
N GLY A 84 6.36 -4.51 -0.91
CA GLY A 84 6.95 -5.64 -0.18
C GLY A 84 7.37 -5.26 1.23
N ALA A 85 8.04 -4.13 1.40
CA ALA A 85 8.38 -3.60 2.72
C ALA A 85 7.14 -3.38 3.59
N PHE A 86 6.03 -2.91 3.01
CA PHE A 86 4.77 -2.75 3.72
C PHE A 86 4.23 -4.08 4.26
N PHE A 87 4.16 -5.11 3.44
CA PHE A 87 3.69 -6.44 3.87
C PHE A 87 4.63 -7.09 4.87
N LEU A 88 5.96 -6.96 4.72
CA LEU A 88 6.93 -7.44 5.70
C LEU A 88 6.74 -6.76 7.06
N GLY A 89 6.57 -5.44 7.09
CA GLY A 89 6.29 -4.72 8.33
C GLY A 89 4.95 -5.10 8.96
N MET A 90 3.93 -5.40 8.16
CA MET A 90 2.67 -5.97 8.65
C MET A 90 2.87 -7.36 9.25
N SER A 91 3.69 -8.22 8.63
CA SER A 91 4.02 -9.57 9.10
C SER A 91 4.62 -9.55 10.50
N ASP A 92 5.52 -8.62 10.78
CA ASP A 92 6.19 -8.51 12.08
C ASP A 92 5.22 -8.13 13.22
N HIS A 93 4.03 -7.66 12.89
CA HIS A 93 3.04 -7.14 13.84
C HIS A 93 1.67 -7.83 13.75
N ALA A 94 1.61 -8.99 13.09
CA ALA A 94 0.39 -9.78 12.96
C ALA A 94 0.66 -11.24 13.35
N GLU A 95 -0.16 -11.80 14.23
CA GLU A 95 -0.03 -13.17 14.68
C GLU A 95 -1.39 -13.90 14.65
N GLY A 96 -1.33 -15.22 14.49
CA GLY A 96 -2.52 -16.08 14.49
C GLY A 96 -3.34 -16.00 13.20
N THR A 97 -4.59 -16.44 13.31
CA THR A 97 -5.52 -16.58 12.17
C THR A 97 -6.64 -15.55 12.16
N GLU A 98 -6.76 -14.78 13.22
CA GLU A 98 -7.76 -13.73 13.40
C GLU A 98 -7.16 -12.52 14.11
N LEU A 99 -7.54 -11.32 13.66
CA LEU A 99 -7.13 -10.06 14.27
C LEU A 99 -8.37 -9.25 14.66
N ASP A 100 -8.36 -8.70 15.86
CA ASP A 100 -9.34 -7.69 16.27
C ASP A 100 -8.99 -6.29 15.71
N ALA A 101 -9.79 -5.29 16.01
CA ALA A 101 -9.56 -3.93 15.55
C ALA A 101 -8.20 -3.36 16.02
N ALA A 102 -7.76 -3.70 17.23
CA ALA A 102 -6.47 -3.27 17.76
C ALA A 102 -5.32 -3.96 16.99
N GLY A 103 -5.41 -5.27 16.77
CA GLY A 103 -4.45 -6.02 15.97
C GLY A 103 -4.33 -5.51 14.53
N VAL A 104 -5.47 -5.20 13.88
CA VAL A 104 -5.48 -4.60 12.54
C VAL A 104 -4.73 -3.27 12.52
N LYS A 105 -4.97 -2.39 13.50
CA LYS A 105 -4.28 -1.10 13.60
C LYS A 105 -2.77 -1.27 13.79
N VAL A 106 -2.35 -2.17 14.68
CA VAL A 106 -0.94 -2.46 14.94
C VAL A 106 -0.26 -3.03 13.70
N MET A 107 -0.91 -3.96 12.99
CA MET A 107 -0.44 -4.52 11.74
C MET A 107 -0.18 -3.43 10.69
N PHE A 108 -1.14 -2.55 10.43
CA PHE A 108 -0.96 -1.46 9.45
C PHE A 108 0.09 -0.42 9.88
N ALA A 109 0.20 -0.14 11.17
CA ALA A 109 1.26 0.74 11.70
C ALA A 109 2.64 0.14 11.50
N GLY A 110 2.81 -1.17 11.71
CA GLY A 110 4.05 -1.89 11.41
C GLY A 110 4.43 -1.82 9.94
N GLY A 111 3.46 -1.99 9.05
CA GLY A 111 3.66 -1.81 7.61
C GLY A 111 4.16 -0.42 7.26
N LEU A 112 3.50 0.63 7.76
CA LEU A 112 3.95 2.01 7.55
C LEU A 112 5.36 2.26 8.08
N ALA A 113 5.65 1.82 9.31
CA ALA A 113 6.96 2.00 9.93
C ALA A 113 8.08 1.37 9.10
N ASN A 114 7.86 0.18 8.53
CA ASN A 114 8.85 -0.47 7.68
C ASN A 114 9.04 0.27 6.34
N VAL A 115 7.98 0.76 5.71
CA VAL A 115 8.10 1.60 4.50
C VAL A 115 8.91 2.86 4.79
N GLN A 116 8.67 3.53 5.93
CA GLN A 116 9.41 4.74 6.32
C GLN A 116 10.92 4.50 6.53
N GLN A 117 11.34 3.27 6.79
CA GLN A 117 12.76 2.91 6.83
C GLN A 117 13.37 2.75 5.43
N GLN A 118 12.57 2.48 4.41
CA GLN A 118 13.01 2.27 3.04
C GLN A 118 13.02 3.55 2.18
N THR A 119 12.37 4.62 2.64
CA THR A 119 12.29 5.88 1.91
C THR A 119 12.43 7.07 2.84
N GLN A 120 13.03 8.15 2.31
CA GLN A 120 13.08 9.43 3.01
C GLN A 120 11.85 10.31 2.72
N ALA A 121 10.96 9.85 1.82
CA ALA A 121 9.75 10.57 1.47
C ALA A 121 8.79 10.68 2.66
N LYS A 122 8.19 11.83 2.81
CA LYS A 122 7.25 12.17 3.90
C LYS A 122 6.02 12.87 3.33
N ARG A 123 5.08 13.17 4.19
CA ARG A 123 3.90 13.94 3.80
C ARG A 123 4.29 15.29 3.19
N GLY A 124 3.70 15.63 2.04
CA GLY A 124 3.96 16.85 1.27
C GLY A 124 4.97 16.67 0.14
N ASP A 125 5.54 15.48 -0.04
CA ASP A 125 6.57 15.22 -1.06
C ASP A 125 6.01 14.74 -2.41
N LYS A 126 4.69 14.64 -2.53
CA LYS A 126 3.97 14.13 -3.71
C LYS A 126 4.38 12.69 -4.05
N THR A 127 4.20 11.80 -3.07
CA THR A 127 4.50 10.38 -3.18
C THR A 127 3.37 9.54 -2.59
N MET A 128 3.47 8.20 -2.66
CA MET A 128 2.53 7.30 -1.99
C MET A 128 2.42 7.56 -0.47
N MET A 129 3.42 8.19 0.14
CA MET A 129 3.41 8.51 1.58
C MET A 129 2.33 9.53 1.93
N ASP A 130 1.92 10.36 0.98
CA ASP A 130 0.82 11.33 1.15
C ASP A 130 -0.56 10.64 1.28
N ALA A 131 -0.68 9.41 0.83
CA ALA A 131 -1.86 8.58 1.05
C ALA A 131 -1.68 7.62 2.23
N LEU A 132 -0.52 6.96 2.34
CA LEU A 132 -0.29 5.90 3.32
C LEU A 132 -0.22 6.42 4.76
N ILE A 133 0.49 7.54 4.99
CA ILE A 133 0.61 8.13 6.34
C ILE A 133 -0.77 8.53 6.88
N PRO A 134 -1.57 9.36 6.20
CA PRO A 134 -2.89 9.73 6.71
C PRO A 134 -3.85 8.55 6.84
N ALA A 135 -3.73 7.53 5.98
CA ALA A 135 -4.53 6.31 6.11
C ALA A 135 -4.28 5.63 7.46
N VAL A 136 -3.02 5.35 7.79
CA VAL A 136 -2.67 4.68 9.04
C VAL A 136 -2.98 5.55 10.26
N GLU A 137 -2.73 6.85 10.19
CA GLU A 137 -3.10 7.79 11.28
C GLU A 137 -4.62 7.80 11.54
N ALA A 138 -5.44 7.81 10.50
CA ALA A 138 -6.90 7.75 10.62
C ALA A 138 -7.37 6.42 11.22
N MET A 139 -6.75 5.30 10.82
CA MET A 139 -7.01 4.01 11.44
C MET A 139 -6.67 4.01 12.93
N GLN A 140 -5.51 4.57 13.32
CA GLN A 140 -5.11 4.67 14.72
C GLN A 140 -6.05 5.56 15.54
N ALA A 141 -6.50 6.67 14.98
CA ALA A 141 -7.42 7.61 15.64
C ALA A 141 -8.87 7.08 15.74
N CYS A 142 -9.25 6.10 14.93
CA CYS A 142 -10.59 5.52 14.97
C CYS A 142 -10.81 4.78 16.31
N THR A 143 -11.81 5.16 17.07
CA THR A 143 -12.11 4.56 18.39
C THR A 143 -13.04 3.34 18.30
N SER A 144 -13.55 3.02 17.12
CA SER A 144 -14.42 1.88 16.90
C SER A 144 -13.68 0.54 17.04
N ASP A 145 -14.38 -0.44 17.56
CA ASP A 145 -13.97 -1.85 17.54
C ASP A 145 -14.53 -2.62 16.32
N ASP A 146 -15.27 -1.94 15.44
CA ASP A 146 -15.67 -2.49 14.14
C ASP A 146 -14.55 -2.27 13.09
N ILE A 147 -13.94 -3.38 12.66
CA ILE A 147 -12.85 -3.37 11.68
C ILE A 147 -13.25 -2.67 10.37
N LYS A 148 -14.51 -2.77 9.95
CA LYS A 148 -14.97 -2.05 8.75
C LYS A 148 -14.89 -0.55 8.92
N GLU A 149 -15.23 -0.03 10.10
CA GLU A 149 -15.12 1.40 10.39
C GLU A 149 -13.65 1.84 10.43
N VAL A 150 -12.77 1.04 11.04
CA VAL A 150 -11.32 1.29 11.06
C VAL A 150 -10.76 1.34 9.64
N LEU A 151 -11.05 0.34 8.82
CA LEU A 151 -10.56 0.27 7.44
C LEU A 151 -11.16 1.39 6.56
N ASN A 152 -12.43 1.72 6.73
CA ASN A 152 -13.07 2.82 6.00
C ASN A 152 -12.47 4.18 6.37
N ALA A 153 -12.13 4.40 7.64
CA ALA A 153 -11.43 5.62 8.06
C ALA A 153 -10.08 5.76 7.35
N GLY A 154 -9.30 4.67 7.30
CA GLY A 154 -8.04 4.62 6.56
C GLY A 154 -8.22 4.83 5.06
N ALA A 155 -9.17 4.14 4.44
CA ALA A 155 -9.44 4.26 3.01
C ALA A 155 -9.84 5.69 2.60
N LYS A 156 -10.71 6.33 3.38
CA LYS A 156 -11.08 7.71 3.14
C LYS A 156 -9.89 8.65 3.24
N ALA A 157 -9.09 8.53 4.29
CA ALA A 157 -7.91 9.37 4.49
C ALA A 157 -6.84 9.14 3.41
N ALA A 158 -6.70 7.91 2.89
CA ALA A 158 -5.84 7.60 1.76
C ALA A 158 -6.26 8.32 0.48
N LEU A 159 -7.56 8.30 0.17
CA LEU A 159 -8.11 9.00 -1.00
C LEU A 159 -7.94 10.52 -0.88
N ASP A 160 -8.32 11.09 0.26
CA ASP A 160 -8.16 12.53 0.52
C ASP A 160 -6.66 12.94 0.41
N GLY A 161 -5.75 12.11 0.91
CA GLY A 161 -4.31 12.31 0.82
C GLY A 161 -3.77 12.22 -0.61
N ALA A 162 -4.24 11.25 -1.39
CA ALA A 162 -3.87 11.13 -2.80
C ALA A 162 -4.35 12.34 -3.62
N GLU A 163 -5.60 12.78 -3.43
CA GLU A 163 -6.14 13.98 -4.10
C GLU A 163 -5.38 15.25 -3.72
N ALA A 164 -4.97 15.38 -2.47
CA ALA A 164 -4.18 16.51 -2.00
C ALA A 164 -2.82 16.65 -2.71
N THR A 165 -2.31 15.57 -3.33
CA THR A 165 -1.03 15.63 -4.08
C THR A 165 -1.14 16.40 -5.41
N VAL A 166 -2.33 16.58 -5.96
CA VAL A 166 -2.53 17.20 -7.29
C VAL A 166 -1.80 18.56 -7.40
N PRO A 167 -2.00 19.53 -6.47
CA PRO A 167 -1.32 20.84 -6.54
C PRO A 167 0.12 20.81 -6.00
N MET A 168 0.59 19.69 -5.42
CA MET A 168 1.92 19.63 -4.81
C MET A 168 3.02 19.62 -5.87
N LYS A 169 4.16 20.21 -5.52
CA LYS A 169 5.43 20.04 -6.26
C LYS A 169 6.08 18.73 -5.81
N ALA A 170 6.56 17.93 -6.77
CA ALA A 170 7.25 16.69 -6.47
C ALA A 170 8.65 16.95 -5.87
N ASN A 171 8.96 16.23 -4.78
CA ASN A 171 10.28 16.25 -4.16
C ASN A 171 11.07 14.95 -4.39
N PHE A 172 10.43 13.92 -4.95
CA PHE A 172 11.00 12.60 -5.25
C PHE A 172 10.56 12.09 -6.61
N GLY A 173 11.29 11.09 -7.11
CA GLY A 173 10.95 10.34 -8.30
C GLY A 173 11.14 11.09 -9.61
N ARG A 174 10.60 10.56 -10.69
CA ARG A 174 10.72 11.13 -12.05
C ARG A 174 10.11 12.52 -12.16
N CYS A 175 9.03 12.79 -11.44
CA CYS A 175 8.41 14.11 -11.42
C CYS A 175 9.36 15.22 -10.98
N LEU A 176 10.35 14.94 -10.13
CA LEU A 176 11.36 15.90 -9.72
C LEU A 176 12.23 16.35 -10.88
N LEU A 177 12.56 15.45 -11.82
CA LEU A 177 13.41 15.77 -12.98
C LEU A 177 12.81 16.84 -13.90
N TYR A 178 11.49 16.94 -13.94
CA TYR A 178 10.76 17.90 -14.77
C TYR A 178 10.39 19.19 -14.03
N THR A 179 10.48 19.20 -12.72
CA THR A 179 10.15 20.37 -11.89
C THR A 179 11.39 21.10 -11.35
N SER A 180 12.56 20.48 -11.43
CA SER A 180 13.84 21.08 -11.06
C SER A 180 14.58 21.57 -12.31
N PRO A 181 15.27 22.74 -12.27
CA PRO A 181 16.18 23.10 -13.35
C PRO A 181 17.23 22.00 -13.49
N SER A 182 17.44 21.52 -14.73
CA SER A 182 18.47 20.53 -15.02
C SER A 182 19.82 21.05 -14.52
N PRO A 183 20.57 20.30 -13.73
CA PRO A 183 21.95 20.64 -13.46
C PRO A 183 22.72 20.61 -14.80
N ARG A 184 23.20 21.71 -15.26
CA ARG A 184 24.11 21.83 -16.40
C ARG A 184 25.51 21.55 -15.94
#